data_fc2279c7e14cf8d169739f2f80221bb3
#
_entry.id   fc2279c7e14cf8d169739f2f80221bb3
#
_cell.length_a   1.000
_cell.length_b   1.000
_cell.length_c   1.000
_cell.angle_alpha   90.00
_cell.angle_beta   90.00
_cell.angle_gamma   90.00
#
_symmetry.space_group_name_H-M   'P 1'
#
loop_
_entity.id
_entity.type
_entity.pdbx_description
1 polymer ?
#
loop_
_entity_poly.entity_id
_entity_poly.type
_entity_poly.pdbx_seq_one_letter_code
_entity_poly.pdbx_strand_id
1 'polypeptide(L)'
;MKRVLLKLSGEALAGEKKIGFDEATVMEVAKQVKTIVEDGVEVGVVIGGGNFWRGRTSETIDRTKADQIGMLATVMNSIYVSEIFRFVGMKTQVLTPFECGSFTKLFSKDRANK
;
A
#
# COMPACT_ATOMS: atom_id res chain seq x y z
N MET A 1 0.27 12.08 21.26
CA MET A 1 0.60 11.88 19.83
C MET A 1 -0.61 11.32 19.11
N LYS A 2 -1.00 11.95 18.03
CA LYS A 2 -2.12 11.47 17.22
C LYS A 2 -1.66 10.41 16.22
N ARG A 3 -2.50 9.43 16.00
CA ARG A 3 -2.31 8.40 15.00
C ARG A 3 -3.51 8.38 14.07
N VAL A 4 -3.26 8.29 12.78
CA VAL A 4 -4.30 8.26 11.76
C VAL A 4 -4.09 7.03 10.90
N LEU A 5 -5.18 6.32 10.61
CA LEU A 5 -5.16 5.21 9.67
C LEU A 5 -5.81 5.68 8.38
N LEU A 6 -5.04 5.63 7.30
CA LEU A 6 -5.48 6.03 5.98
C LEU A 6 -5.65 4.79 5.10
N LYS A 7 -6.79 4.65 4.47
CA LYS A 7 -7.03 3.55 3.55
C LYS A 7 -6.94 4.05 2.12
N LEU A 8 -6.06 3.44 1.33
CA LEU A 8 -5.91 3.74 -0.10
C LEU A 8 -6.36 2.53 -0.90
N SER A 9 -7.35 2.70 -1.76
CA SER A 9 -7.74 1.63 -2.66
C SER A 9 -6.69 1.48 -3.76
N GLY A 10 -6.57 0.25 -4.28
CA GLY A 10 -5.68 0.03 -5.42
C GLY A 10 -6.06 0.88 -6.62
N GLU A 11 -7.35 1.07 -6.84
CA GLU A 11 -7.83 1.90 -7.95
C GLU A 11 -7.33 3.34 -7.84
N ALA A 12 -7.21 3.88 -6.63
CA ALA A 12 -6.70 5.23 -6.42
C ALA A 12 -5.25 5.37 -6.90
N LEU A 13 -4.46 4.29 -6.82
CA LEU A 13 -3.07 4.32 -7.26
C LEU A 13 -2.94 4.35 -8.78
N ALA A 14 -3.92 3.82 -9.49
CA ALA A 14 -3.92 3.81 -10.95
C ALA A 14 -4.39 5.13 -11.55
N GLY A 15 -5.15 5.92 -10.78
CA GLY A 15 -5.72 7.16 -11.28
C GLY A 15 -6.60 6.89 -12.50
N GLU A 16 -6.43 7.69 -13.53
CA GLU A 16 -7.21 7.56 -14.75
C GLU A 16 -6.80 6.38 -15.63
N LYS A 17 -5.64 5.79 -15.36
CA LYS A 17 -5.16 4.63 -16.13
C LYS A 17 -5.96 3.36 -15.89
N LYS A 18 -6.66 3.29 -14.76
CA LYS A 18 -7.48 2.15 -14.33
C LYS A 18 -6.69 0.90 -13.97
N ILE A 19 -5.46 0.76 -14.45
CA ILE A 19 -4.60 -0.38 -14.13
C ILE A 19 -3.17 0.14 -13.86
N GLY A 20 -2.46 -0.54 -12.97
CA GLY A 20 -1.08 -0.19 -12.64
C GLY A 20 -0.98 1.04 -11.75
N PHE A 21 0.08 1.81 -11.95
CA PHE A 21 0.37 3.01 -11.16
C PHE A 21 0.33 4.26 -12.01
N ASP A 22 -0.26 5.30 -11.46
CA ASP A 22 -0.09 6.65 -11.98
C ASP A 22 0.81 7.39 -10.99
N GLU A 23 2.07 7.56 -11.34
CA GLU A 23 3.07 8.13 -10.44
C GLU A 23 2.68 9.53 -9.96
N ALA A 24 2.13 10.36 -10.84
CA ALA A 24 1.73 11.71 -10.47
C ALA A 24 0.65 11.69 -9.38
N THR A 25 -0.31 10.78 -9.50
CA THR A 25 -1.37 10.62 -8.50
C THR A 25 -0.80 10.17 -7.16
N VAL A 26 0.09 9.18 -7.18
CA VAL A 26 0.69 8.67 -5.95
C VAL A 26 1.59 9.72 -5.31
N MET A 27 2.32 10.48 -6.12
CA MET A 27 3.17 11.56 -5.63
C MET A 27 2.35 12.64 -4.92
N GLU A 28 1.18 12.97 -5.48
CA GLU A 28 0.29 13.95 -4.86
C GLU A 28 -0.21 13.48 -3.50
N VAL A 29 -0.60 12.22 -3.40
CA VAL A 29 -0.99 11.61 -2.12
C VAL A 29 0.17 11.67 -1.13
N ALA A 30 1.37 11.35 -1.60
CA ALA A 30 2.57 11.37 -0.75
C ALA A 30 2.82 12.76 -0.16
N LYS A 31 2.64 13.79 -0.96
CA LYS A 31 2.83 15.17 -0.49
C LYS A 31 1.80 15.53 0.57
N GLN A 32 0.56 15.12 0.40
CA GLN A 32 -0.50 15.39 1.37
C GLN A 32 -0.22 14.66 2.68
N VAL A 33 0.20 13.39 2.62
CA VAL A 33 0.54 12.62 3.81
C VAL A 33 1.75 13.23 4.52
N LYS A 34 2.74 13.70 3.76
CA LYS A 34 3.93 14.33 4.35
C LYS A 34 3.55 15.55 5.19
N THR A 35 2.61 16.35 4.72
CA THR A 35 2.15 17.51 5.48
C THR A 35 1.60 17.10 6.84
N ILE A 36 0.82 16.01 6.86
CA ILE A 36 0.25 15.49 8.11
C ILE A 36 1.36 14.97 9.04
N VAL A 37 2.31 14.25 8.48
CA VAL A 37 3.42 13.68 9.25
C VAL A 37 4.29 14.80 9.84
N GLU A 38 4.52 15.85 9.10
CA GLU A 38 5.32 16.99 9.59
C GLU A 38 4.64 17.71 10.75
N ASP A 39 3.33 17.58 10.89
CA ASP A 39 2.61 18.12 12.04
C ASP A 39 2.67 17.21 13.27
N GLY A 40 3.48 16.15 13.22
CA GLY A 40 3.67 15.26 14.35
C GLY A 40 2.66 14.12 14.45
N VAL A 41 1.92 13.87 13.39
CA VAL A 41 0.93 12.78 13.35
C VAL A 41 1.57 11.52 12.78
N GLU A 42 1.38 10.38 13.47
CA GLU A 42 1.77 9.09 12.92
C GLU A 42 0.68 8.62 11.96
N VAL A 43 1.08 8.18 10.77
CA VAL A 43 0.15 7.73 9.75
C VAL A 43 0.42 6.28 9.40
N GLY A 44 -0.62 5.45 9.57
CA GLY A 44 -0.63 4.09 9.04
C GLY A 44 -1.42 4.09 7.74
N VAL A 45 -0.92 3.38 6.73
CA VAL A 45 -1.59 3.32 5.43
C VAL A 45 -1.92 1.87 5.11
N VAL A 46 -3.18 1.61 4.83
CA VAL A 46 -3.67 0.31 4.38
C VAL A 46 -3.97 0.41 2.90
N ILE A 47 -3.44 -0.51 2.12
CA ILE A 47 -3.47 -0.42 0.66
C ILE A 47 -4.12 -1.68 0.08
N GLY A 48 -5.01 -1.51 -0.89
CA GLY A 48 -5.61 -2.61 -1.63
C GLY A 48 -4.88 -2.90 -2.93
N GLY A 49 -5.31 -3.93 -3.64
CA GLY A 49 -4.67 -4.42 -4.87
C GLY A 49 -5.50 -4.26 -6.14
N GLY A 50 -6.61 -3.52 -6.10
CA GLY A 50 -7.57 -3.46 -7.20
C GLY A 50 -7.08 -2.83 -8.51
N ASN A 51 -5.91 -2.19 -8.50
CA ASN A 51 -5.32 -1.65 -9.73
C ASN A 51 -4.69 -2.72 -10.60
N PHE A 52 -4.47 -3.91 -10.07
CA PHE A 52 -3.89 -5.03 -10.82
C PHE A 52 -4.80 -6.25 -10.84
N TRP A 53 -5.55 -6.50 -9.78
CA TRP A 53 -6.29 -7.74 -9.67
C TRP A 53 -7.62 -7.55 -8.95
N ARG A 54 -8.68 -8.06 -9.60
CA ARG A 54 -10.01 -8.14 -9.04
C ARG A 54 -10.51 -9.57 -9.20
N GLY A 55 -10.37 -10.36 -8.14
CA GLY A 55 -10.62 -11.79 -8.19
C GLY A 55 -12.01 -12.20 -8.67
N ARG A 56 -13.00 -11.31 -8.53
CA ARG A 56 -14.38 -11.60 -8.93
C ARG A 56 -14.58 -11.58 -10.43
N THR A 57 -13.63 -11.09 -11.20
CA THR A 57 -13.81 -10.97 -12.65
C THR A 57 -13.33 -12.18 -13.41
N SER A 58 -12.75 -13.20 -12.72
CA SER A 58 -12.26 -14.41 -13.37
C SER A 58 -12.99 -15.63 -12.84
N GLU A 59 -13.55 -16.42 -13.77
CA GLU A 59 -14.24 -17.67 -13.43
C GLU A 59 -13.32 -18.89 -13.55
N THR A 60 -12.16 -18.72 -14.18
CA THR A 60 -11.25 -19.82 -14.45
C THR A 60 -10.21 -20.05 -13.36
N ILE A 61 -10.07 -19.12 -12.43
CA ILE A 61 -9.07 -19.19 -11.39
C ILE A 61 -9.70 -19.60 -10.07
N ASP A 62 -9.13 -20.61 -9.41
CA ASP A 62 -9.55 -21.03 -8.09
C ASP A 62 -9.53 -19.86 -7.11
N ARG A 63 -10.52 -19.79 -6.24
CA ARG A 63 -10.68 -18.67 -5.32
C ARG A 63 -9.45 -18.50 -4.40
N THR A 64 -8.90 -19.60 -3.91
CA THR A 64 -7.71 -19.54 -3.06
C THR A 64 -6.54 -18.90 -3.81
N LYS A 65 -6.35 -19.28 -5.07
CA LYS A 65 -5.28 -18.70 -5.89
C LYS A 65 -5.57 -17.25 -6.22
N ALA A 66 -6.83 -16.90 -6.49
CA ALA A 66 -7.23 -15.51 -6.73
C ALA A 66 -6.93 -14.64 -5.52
N ASP A 67 -7.20 -15.13 -4.32
CA ASP A 67 -6.91 -14.41 -3.08
C ASP A 67 -5.41 -14.22 -2.90
N GLN A 68 -4.61 -15.24 -3.23
CA GLN A 68 -3.14 -15.13 -3.17
C GLN A 68 -2.61 -14.08 -4.14
N ILE A 69 -3.14 -14.05 -5.36
CA ILE A 69 -2.77 -13.03 -6.34
C ILE A 69 -3.11 -11.63 -5.82
N GLY A 70 -4.29 -11.48 -5.25
CA GLY A 70 -4.70 -10.20 -4.66
C GLY A 70 -3.79 -9.76 -3.53
N MET A 71 -3.37 -10.70 -2.68
CA MET A 71 -2.44 -10.40 -1.59
C MET A 71 -1.08 -9.95 -2.12
N LEU A 72 -0.58 -10.60 -3.17
CA LEU A 72 0.69 -10.22 -3.79
C LEU A 72 0.58 -8.85 -4.46
N ALA A 73 -0.53 -8.55 -5.10
CA ALA A 73 -0.77 -7.22 -5.68
C ALA A 73 -0.74 -6.15 -4.59
N THR A 74 -1.35 -6.43 -3.46
CA THR A 74 -1.35 -5.51 -2.31
C THR A 74 0.07 -5.27 -1.80
N VAL A 75 0.88 -6.32 -1.69
CA VAL A 75 2.28 -6.18 -1.26
C VAL A 75 3.07 -5.33 -2.26
N MET A 76 2.90 -5.59 -3.54
CA MET A 76 3.56 -4.82 -4.59
C MET A 76 3.21 -3.34 -4.50
N ASN A 77 1.93 -3.03 -4.33
CA ASN A 77 1.46 -1.66 -4.16
C ASN A 77 2.05 -1.00 -2.92
N SER A 78 2.15 -1.75 -1.82
CA SER A 78 2.70 -1.21 -0.57
C SER A 78 4.17 -0.84 -0.72
N ILE A 79 4.94 -1.67 -1.41
CA ILE A 79 6.35 -1.40 -1.69
C ILE A 79 6.48 -0.14 -2.55
N TYR A 80 5.67 -0.02 -3.60
CA TYR A 80 5.71 1.13 -4.49
C TYR A 80 5.37 2.42 -3.74
N VAL A 81 4.27 2.41 -2.99
CA VAL A 81 3.83 3.59 -2.24
C VAL A 81 4.89 3.97 -1.20
N SER A 82 5.46 2.99 -0.52
CA SER A 82 6.53 3.24 0.45
C SER A 82 7.71 3.95 -0.20
N GLU A 83 8.10 3.53 -1.40
CA GLU A 83 9.23 4.13 -2.09
C GLU A 83 8.95 5.56 -2.51
N ILE A 84 7.73 5.83 -3.02
CA ILE A 84 7.34 7.20 -3.36
C ILE A 84 7.31 8.09 -2.11
N PHE A 85 6.81 7.56 -1.00
CA PHE A 85 6.79 8.31 0.26
C PHE A 85 8.21 8.64 0.72
N ARG A 86 9.14 7.69 0.59
CA ARG A 86 10.54 7.93 0.93
C ARG A 86 11.17 8.96 0.01
N PHE A 87 10.80 8.94 -1.26
CA PHE A 87 11.31 9.91 -2.23
C PHE A 87 10.97 11.34 -1.82
N VAL A 88 9.79 11.57 -1.25
CA VAL A 88 9.41 12.93 -0.79
C VAL A 88 9.91 13.23 0.62
N GLY A 89 10.70 12.35 1.23
CA GLY A 89 11.40 12.64 2.48
C GLY A 89 10.83 12.03 3.74
N MET A 90 9.88 11.10 3.61
CA MET A 90 9.34 10.40 4.77
C MET A 90 10.10 9.11 5.06
N LYS A 91 10.09 8.68 6.31
CA LYS A 91 10.57 7.36 6.70
C LYS A 91 9.39 6.40 6.68
N THR A 92 9.57 5.26 6.07
CA THR A 92 8.50 4.29 5.91
C THR A 92 8.95 2.88 6.28
N GLN A 93 7.99 2.04 6.59
CA GLN A 93 8.20 0.62 6.83
C GLN A 93 7.00 -0.12 6.26
N VAL A 94 7.28 -1.16 5.46
CA VAL A 94 6.23 -2.00 4.87
C VAL A 94 6.06 -3.24 5.71
N LEU A 95 4.83 -3.51 6.11
CA LEU A 95 4.46 -4.68 6.90
C LEU A 95 3.52 -5.55 6.10
N THR A 96 3.75 -6.85 6.13
CA THR A 96 2.91 -7.82 5.42
C THR A 96 2.42 -8.89 6.37
N PRO A 97 1.27 -9.54 6.07
CA PRO A 97 0.76 -10.63 6.90
C PRO A 97 1.48 -11.95 6.67
N PHE A 98 2.39 -12.02 5.70
CA PHE A 98 3.19 -13.21 5.39
C PHE A 98 4.59 -12.78 4.98
N GLU A 99 5.54 -13.70 5.03
CA GLU A 99 6.92 -13.38 4.70
C GLU A 99 7.11 -13.16 3.20
N CYS A 100 7.80 -12.08 2.86
CA CYS A 100 8.19 -11.74 1.49
C CYS A 100 9.70 -11.52 1.41
N GLY A 101 10.46 -12.35 2.13
CA GLY A 101 11.91 -12.25 2.15
C GLY A 101 12.39 -10.94 2.76
N SER A 102 13.39 -10.33 2.15
CA SER A 102 13.98 -9.08 2.66
C SER A 102 13.22 -7.83 2.22
N PHE A 103 12.19 -7.96 1.39
CA PHE A 103 11.48 -6.81 0.84
C PHE A 103 10.60 -6.12 1.88
N THR A 104 10.03 -6.88 2.80
CA THR A 104 9.07 -6.38 3.78
C THR A 104 9.32 -7.04 5.12
N LYS A 105 8.65 -6.54 6.15
CA LYS A 105 8.67 -7.16 7.46
C LYS A 105 7.33 -7.81 7.73
N LEU A 106 7.37 -8.97 8.39
CA LEU A 106 6.15 -9.65 8.78
C LEU A 106 5.40 -8.76 9.78
N PHE A 107 4.10 -8.62 9.56
CA PHE A 107 3.26 -7.81 10.44
C PHE A 107 3.22 -8.44 11.84
N SER A 108 3.39 -7.60 12.85
CA SER A 108 3.13 -7.97 14.24
C SER A 108 2.66 -6.71 14.95
N LYS A 109 1.93 -6.91 16.04
CA LYS A 109 1.44 -5.79 16.84
C LYS A 109 2.60 -4.93 17.33
N ASP A 110 3.67 -5.54 17.75
CA ASP A 110 4.83 -4.80 18.27
C ASP A 110 5.51 -3.98 17.18
N ARG A 111 5.64 -4.55 15.97
CA ARG A 111 6.25 -3.82 14.85
C ARG A 111 5.37 -2.69 14.36
N ALA A 112 4.06 -2.89 14.37
CA ALA A 112 3.13 -1.86 13.93
C ALA A 112 3.10 -0.66 14.87
N ASN A 113 3.46 -0.86 16.15
CA ASN A 113 3.46 0.19 17.16
C ASN A 113 4.80 0.90 17.32
N LYS A 114 5.80 0.51 16.54
CA LYS A 114 7.09 1.18 16.58
C LYS A 114 7.15 2.31 15.54
#